data_86050ca1904b192189e7debe87a47f0b
#
_entry.id   86050ca1904b192189e7debe87a47f0b
#
_cell.length_a   1.000
_cell.length_b   1.000
_cell.length_c   1.000
_cell.angle_alpha   90.00
_cell.angle_beta   90.00
_cell.angle_gamma   90.00
#
_symmetry.space_group_name_H-M   'P 1'
#
loop_
_entity.id
_entity.type
_entity.pdbx_description
1 polymer ?
#
loop_
_entity_poly.entity_id
_entity_poly.type
_entity_poly.pdbx_seq_one_letter_code
_entity_poly.pdbx_strand_id
1 'polypeptide(L)'
;MGKFGSSAWRTVAVAGDSMSPTLVEGDWLVVSWATEPAIPNLKILKVYVIERADRPGIFVLKRLIEIGSGENAGKVWVEGDNEASTDSRQWGWLYESELRARVLFRFKKANSKRGRR
;
A
#
# COMPACT_ATOMS: atom_id res chain seq x y z
N MET A 1 4.77 -26.27 5.70
CA MET A 1 4.80 -25.83 5.46
C MET A 1 5.24 -24.75 5.51
N GLY A 2 6.07 -24.50 5.95
CA GLY A 2 6.59 -23.24 6.19
C GLY A 2 6.53 -22.28 5.10
N LYS A 3 6.49 -22.73 3.96
CA LYS A 3 6.45 -21.82 2.87
C LYS A 3 5.23 -20.97 2.90
N PHE A 4 4.24 -21.36 3.60
CA PHE A 4 3.07 -20.51 3.70
C PHE A 4 3.26 -19.43 4.75
N GLY A 5 4.37 -19.48 5.47
CA GLY A 5 4.65 -18.48 6.48
C GLY A 5 5.32 -17.24 5.96
N SER A 6 5.47 -17.09 4.62
CA SER A 6 6.15 -15.92 4.11
C SER A 6 5.32 -14.66 4.20
N SER A 7 4.06 -14.75 4.63
CA SER A 7 3.25 -13.57 4.86
C SER A 7 2.40 -13.77 6.09
N ALA A 8 1.94 -12.68 6.66
CA ALA A 8 1.08 -12.71 7.84
C ALA A 8 -0.06 -11.72 7.61
N TRP A 9 -1.26 -12.14 7.91
CA TRP A 9 -2.43 -11.27 7.77
C TRP A 9 -2.51 -10.35 8.98
N ARG A 10 -2.80 -9.10 8.71
CA ARG A 10 -2.96 -8.09 9.75
C ARG A 10 -4.10 -7.18 9.36
N THR A 11 -4.60 -6.44 10.35
CA THR A 11 -5.59 -5.41 10.07
C THR A 11 -4.93 -4.05 10.29
N VAL A 12 -5.26 -3.11 9.43
CA VAL A 12 -4.74 -1.76 9.55
C VAL A 12 -5.88 -0.78 9.30
N ALA A 13 -5.81 0.37 9.94
CA ALA A 13 -6.77 1.43 9.72
C ALA A 13 -6.15 2.44 8.75
N VAL A 14 -6.98 2.92 7.83
CA VAL A 14 -6.53 3.94 6.88
C VAL A 14 -6.40 5.26 7.60
N ALA A 15 -5.26 5.93 7.41
CA ALA A 15 -5.03 7.27 7.93
C ALA A 15 -4.74 8.17 6.74
N GLY A 16 -5.23 9.39 6.80
CA GLY A 16 -5.01 10.35 5.73
C GLY A 16 -5.92 10.09 4.55
N ASP A 17 -5.69 10.84 3.49
CA ASP A 17 -6.60 10.85 2.35
C ASP A 17 -5.95 10.50 1.02
N SER A 18 -4.76 9.92 1.02
CA SER A 18 -4.05 9.67 -0.23
C SER A 18 -4.79 8.72 -1.16
N MET A 19 -5.65 7.87 -0.62
CA MET A 19 -6.40 6.91 -1.41
C MET A 19 -7.87 7.29 -1.55
N SER A 20 -8.24 8.48 -1.10
CA SER A 20 -9.60 8.96 -1.25
C SER A 20 -9.89 9.19 -2.73
N PRO A 21 -11.07 8.88 -3.21
CA PRO A 21 -12.25 8.41 -2.48
C PRO A 21 -12.36 6.90 -2.33
N THR A 22 -11.41 6.13 -2.86
CA THR A 22 -11.51 4.68 -2.86
C THR A 22 -11.43 4.12 -1.45
N LEU A 23 -10.43 4.59 -0.69
CA LEU A 23 -10.26 4.22 0.71
C LEU A 23 -10.13 5.53 1.47
N VAL A 24 -10.85 5.64 2.58
CA VAL A 24 -10.86 6.90 3.33
C VAL A 24 -10.45 6.64 4.76
N GLU A 25 -10.02 7.70 5.41
CA GLU A 25 -9.57 7.62 6.79
C GLU A 25 -10.63 6.96 7.65
N GLY A 26 -10.22 6.01 8.46
CA GLY A 26 -11.13 5.26 9.31
C GLY A 26 -11.59 3.94 8.74
N ASP A 27 -11.36 3.70 7.44
CA ASP A 27 -11.62 2.38 6.88
C ASP A 27 -10.65 1.38 7.49
N TRP A 28 -11.09 0.14 7.64
CA TRP A 28 -10.23 -0.93 8.14
C TRP A 28 -9.98 -1.96 7.06
N LEU A 29 -8.75 -2.35 6.92
CA LEU A 29 -8.31 -3.24 5.85
C LEU A 29 -7.65 -4.48 6.42
N VAL A 30 -7.79 -5.59 5.68
CA VAL A 30 -6.97 -6.76 5.91
C VAL A 30 -5.83 -6.70 4.91
N VAL A 31 -4.62 -6.86 5.40
CA VAL A 31 -3.43 -6.83 4.56
C VAL A 31 -2.63 -8.11 4.77
N SER A 32 -1.89 -8.51 3.74
CA SER A 32 -0.95 -9.63 3.81
C SER A 32 0.44 -9.02 3.92
N TRP A 33 1.02 -9.12 5.11
CA TRP A 33 2.32 -8.50 5.40
C TRP A 33 3.42 -9.46 5.00
N ALA A 34 4.30 -8.99 4.13
CA ALA A 34 5.39 -9.83 3.67
C ALA A 34 6.45 -9.99 4.75
N THR A 35 6.96 -11.20 4.88
CA THR A 35 8.05 -11.47 5.80
C THR A 35 9.37 -11.56 5.04
N GLU A 36 9.32 -11.46 3.73
CA GLU A 36 10.51 -11.49 2.89
C GLU A 36 10.82 -10.09 2.40
N PRO A 37 12.03 -9.85 1.90
CA PRO A 37 12.41 -8.50 1.49
C PRO A 37 11.52 -7.91 0.41
N ALA A 38 10.91 -8.75 -0.41
CA ALA A 38 10.03 -8.26 -1.46
C ALA A 38 8.80 -9.14 -1.54
N ILE A 39 7.67 -8.54 -1.86
CA ILE A 39 6.42 -9.27 -2.05
C ILE A 39 6.48 -9.97 -3.41
N PRO A 40 6.24 -11.29 -3.44
CA PRO A 40 6.20 -11.98 -4.72
C PRO A 40 4.93 -11.66 -5.48
N ASN A 41 4.99 -11.77 -6.80
CA ASN A 41 3.80 -11.63 -7.64
C ASN A 41 3.08 -10.31 -7.48
N LEU A 42 3.82 -9.22 -7.60
CA LEU A 42 3.22 -7.90 -7.55
C LEU A 42 2.19 -7.77 -8.67
N LYS A 43 1.10 -7.07 -8.38
CA LYS A 43 0.02 -6.90 -9.35
C LYS A 43 -0.28 -5.43 -9.55
N ILE A 44 -0.24 -5.01 -10.80
CA ILE A 44 -0.59 -3.65 -11.19
C ILE A 44 -2.02 -3.36 -10.74
N LEU A 45 -2.23 -2.15 -10.27
CA LEU A 45 -3.51 -1.60 -9.84
C LEU A 45 -4.01 -2.11 -8.50
N LYS A 46 -3.24 -2.94 -7.81
CA LYS A 46 -3.55 -3.30 -6.43
C LYS A 46 -2.90 -2.30 -5.49
N VAL A 47 -3.43 -2.23 -4.27
CA VAL A 47 -2.98 -1.27 -3.27
C VAL A 47 -2.02 -1.97 -2.34
N TYR A 48 -0.96 -1.25 -1.97
CA TYR A 48 0.09 -1.78 -1.10
C TYR A 48 0.37 -0.82 0.05
N VAL A 49 0.83 -1.40 1.15
CA VAL A 49 1.37 -0.62 2.27
C VAL A 49 2.84 -0.41 1.97
N ILE A 50 3.26 0.84 2.02
CA ILE A 50 4.61 1.23 1.63
C ILE A 50 5.32 1.85 2.82
N GLU A 51 6.57 1.44 3.00
CA GLU A 51 7.46 2.07 3.95
C GLU A 51 8.69 2.48 3.17
N ARG A 52 8.84 3.78 2.94
CA ARG A 52 9.98 4.26 2.18
C ARG A 52 11.25 4.12 3.01
N ALA A 53 12.33 3.76 2.32
CA ALA A 53 13.61 3.53 2.99
C ALA A 53 14.09 4.79 3.72
N ASP A 54 13.77 5.98 3.21
CA ASP A 54 14.18 7.22 3.84
C ASP A 54 13.20 7.71 4.90
N ARG A 55 12.13 6.95 5.17
CA ARG A 55 11.15 7.29 6.20
C ARG A 55 10.76 6.05 6.98
N PRO A 56 11.71 5.42 7.66
CA PRO A 56 11.39 4.18 8.37
C PRO A 56 10.35 4.41 9.45
N GLY A 57 9.43 3.48 9.57
CA GLY A 57 8.36 3.55 10.54
C GLY A 57 7.14 4.31 10.07
N ILE A 58 7.20 4.96 8.91
CA ILE A 58 6.06 5.68 8.35
C ILE A 58 5.46 4.82 7.24
N PHE A 59 4.21 4.40 7.43
CA PHE A 59 3.53 3.51 6.49
C PHE A 59 2.43 4.28 5.77
N VAL A 60 2.39 4.16 4.45
CA VAL A 60 1.38 4.83 3.64
C VAL A 60 0.78 3.83 2.67
N LEU A 61 -0.41 4.14 2.15
CA LEU A 61 -1.09 3.31 1.17
C LEU A 61 -0.99 3.98 -0.19
N LYS A 62 -0.61 3.19 -1.19
CA LYS A 62 -0.56 3.67 -2.57
C LYS A 62 -0.94 2.53 -3.49
N ARG A 63 -1.34 2.89 -4.70
CA ARG A 63 -1.70 1.92 -5.74
C ARG A 63 -0.50 1.69 -6.64
N LEU A 64 -0.22 0.42 -6.94
CA LEU A 64 0.87 0.08 -7.84
C LEU A 64 0.45 0.38 -9.27
N ILE A 65 1.17 1.26 -9.91
CA ILE A 65 0.83 1.71 -11.26
C ILE A 65 1.69 1.03 -12.31
N GLU A 66 2.96 0.84 -12.00
CA GLU A 66 3.88 0.29 -12.99
C GLU A 66 4.98 -0.51 -12.30
N ILE A 67 5.37 -1.62 -12.92
CA ILE A 67 6.51 -2.41 -12.48
C ILE A 67 7.62 -2.11 -13.48
N GLY A 68 8.76 -1.67 -12.97
CA GLY A 68 9.85 -1.25 -13.83
C GLY A 68 10.52 -2.41 -14.54
N SER A 69 11.18 -2.08 -15.64
CA SER A 69 11.95 -3.04 -16.40
C SER A 69 13.19 -2.32 -16.94
N GLY A 70 14.10 -3.07 -17.57
CA GLY A 70 15.30 -2.47 -18.08
C GLY A 70 16.10 -1.81 -16.97
N GLU A 71 16.40 -0.53 -17.14
CA GLU A 71 17.17 0.19 -16.13
C GLU A 71 16.39 0.41 -14.86
N ASN A 72 15.07 0.20 -14.90
CA ASN A 72 14.23 0.32 -13.70
C ASN A 72 13.80 -1.04 -13.17
N ALA A 73 14.48 -2.11 -13.56
CA ALA A 73 14.15 -3.43 -13.05
C ALA A 73 14.33 -3.44 -11.53
N GLY A 74 13.39 -4.09 -10.84
CA GLY A 74 13.42 -4.12 -9.38
C GLY A 74 12.78 -2.92 -8.73
N LYS A 75 12.21 -2.03 -9.54
CA LYS A 75 11.59 -0.80 -9.03
C LYS A 75 10.12 -0.75 -9.43
N VAL A 76 9.37 0.06 -8.70
CA VAL A 76 7.93 0.19 -8.91
C VAL A 76 7.55 1.66 -8.87
N TRP A 77 6.44 1.97 -9.54
CA TRP A 77 5.87 3.31 -9.55
C TRP A 77 4.52 3.23 -8.87
N VAL A 78 4.31 4.04 -7.85
CA VAL A 78 3.08 4.00 -7.06
C VAL A 78 2.45 5.38 -6.99
N GLU A 79 1.12 5.42 -6.94
CA GLU A 79 0.40 6.67 -6.84
C GLU A 79 -0.80 6.50 -5.92
N GLY A 80 -1.15 7.59 -5.25
CA GLY A 80 -2.40 7.62 -4.50
C GLY A 80 -3.56 7.87 -5.45
N ASP A 81 -4.74 7.41 -5.07
CA ASP A 81 -5.94 7.66 -5.88
C ASP A 81 -6.35 9.11 -5.80
N ASN A 82 -5.94 9.81 -4.74
CA ASN A 82 -6.19 11.24 -4.62
C ASN A 82 -5.08 11.97 -5.38
N GLU A 83 -5.46 12.82 -6.32
CA GLU A 83 -4.47 13.54 -7.12
C GLU A 83 -3.58 14.44 -6.28
N ALA A 84 -4.06 14.84 -5.12
CA ALA A 84 -3.27 15.70 -4.24
C ALA A 84 -2.28 14.90 -3.39
N SER A 85 -2.24 13.57 -3.52
CA SER A 85 -1.33 12.79 -2.68
C SER A 85 0.10 13.00 -3.13
N THR A 86 1.03 12.75 -2.20
CA THR A 86 2.45 12.75 -2.50
C THR A 86 2.87 11.30 -2.71
N ASP A 87 3.48 11.02 -3.86
CA ASP A 87 3.79 9.64 -4.23
C ASP A 87 4.88 9.63 -5.28
N SER A 88 4.95 8.60 -6.12
CA SER A 88 6.02 8.49 -7.11
C SER A 88 6.08 9.69 -8.06
N ARG A 89 4.98 10.42 -8.23
CA ARG A 89 5.01 11.62 -9.06
C ARG A 89 5.99 12.65 -8.50
N GLN A 90 6.27 12.61 -7.20
CA GLN A 90 7.25 13.46 -6.55
C GLN A 90 8.50 12.67 -6.17
N TRP A 91 8.34 11.40 -5.73
CA TRP A 91 9.45 10.60 -5.23
C TRP A 91 10.24 9.89 -6.33
N GLY A 92 9.62 9.64 -7.49
CA GLY A 92 10.22 8.79 -8.50
C GLY A 92 9.98 7.33 -8.20
N TRP A 93 10.81 6.49 -8.78
CA TRP A 93 10.70 5.04 -8.61
C TRP A 93 11.08 4.62 -7.20
N LEU A 94 10.36 3.65 -6.68
CA LEU A 94 10.69 3.02 -5.40
C LEU A 94 11.26 1.65 -5.67
N TYR A 95 11.98 1.09 -4.70
CA TYR A 95 12.40 -0.30 -4.80
C TYR A 95 11.25 -1.20 -4.37
N GLU A 96 11.19 -2.41 -4.95
CA GLU A 96 10.14 -3.35 -4.59
C GLU A 96 10.14 -3.65 -3.10
N SER A 97 11.31 -3.61 -2.47
CA SER A 97 11.42 -3.89 -1.03
C SER A 97 10.73 -2.85 -0.17
N GLU A 98 10.39 -1.71 -0.73
CA GLU A 98 9.67 -0.68 0.03
C GLU A 98 8.17 -0.96 0.08
N LEU A 99 7.68 -1.94 -0.68
CA LEU A 99 6.31 -2.41 -0.56
C LEU A 99 6.29 -3.49 0.51
N ARG A 100 5.61 -3.22 1.62
CA ARG A 100 5.67 -4.08 2.79
C ARG A 100 4.49 -5.02 2.94
N ALA A 101 3.34 -4.67 2.38
CA ALA A 101 2.15 -5.51 2.51
C ALA A 101 1.24 -5.26 1.33
N ARG A 102 0.46 -6.28 1.00
CA ARG A 102 -0.58 -6.18 -0.02
C ARG A 102 -1.91 -6.00 0.66
N VAL A 103 -2.69 -5.02 0.24
CA VAL A 103 -4.04 -4.86 0.74
C VAL A 103 -4.92 -5.90 0.08
N LEU A 104 -5.62 -6.70 0.89
CA LEU A 104 -6.47 -7.76 0.38
C LEU A 104 -7.90 -7.27 0.20
N PHE A 105 -8.47 -6.64 1.24
CA PHE A 105 -9.83 -6.11 1.13
C PHE A 105 -10.12 -5.20 2.33
N ARG A 106 -11.15 -4.38 2.16
CA ARG A 106 -11.67 -3.57 3.25
C ARG A 106 -12.78 -4.36 3.94
N PHE A 107 -12.65 -4.55 5.25
CA PHE A 107 -13.65 -5.32 5.97
C PHE A 107 -14.58 -4.44 6.79
N LYS A 108 -14.24 -3.18 6.98
CA LYS A 108 -15.09 -2.27 7.73
C LYS A 108 -14.89 -0.87 7.20
N LYS A 109 -15.98 -0.21 6.81
CA LYS A 109 -15.93 1.16 6.32
C LYS A 109 -15.86 2.12 7.47
N ALA A 110 -15.27 3.28 7.21
CA ALA A 110 -15.27 4.36 8.18
C ALA A 110 -16.69 4.68 8.58
N ASN A 111 -16.86 5.09 9.83
CA ASN A 111 -18.17 5.46 10.33
C ASN A 111 -18.48 6.86 9.84
N SER A 112 -19.15 6.90 8.71
CA SER A 112 -19.42 8.18 8.10
C SER A 112 -20.57 8.90 8.76
N LYS A 113 -21.25 8.30 9.60
CA LYS A 113 -22.26 8.93 10.08
C LYS A 113 -22.07 9.48 11.22
N ARG A 114 -21.17 9.41 11.55
CA ARG A 114 -20.93 9.98 12.50
C ARG A 114 -21.45 11.09 12.54
N GLY A 115 -21.68 11.38 12.46
CA GLY A 115 -22.21 12.33 12.45
C GLY A 115 -23.51 12.32 12.13
N ARG A 116 -24.12 11.93 12.06
CA ARG A 116 -25.16 11.96 11.70
C ARG A 116 -25.99 11.65 12.44
N ARG A 117 -26.22 11.73 12.78
CA ARG A 117 -26.87 11.56 13.33
C ARG A 117 -27.32 11.65 13.66
#